data_13b19e1ade9c5800af67f1b0f46b5eae
#
_entry.id   13b19e1ade9c5800af67f1b0f46b5eae
#
_cell.length_a   1.000
_cell.length_b   1.000
_cell.length_c   1.000
_cell.angle_alpha   90.00
_cell.angle_beta   90.00
_cell.angle_gamma   90.00
#
_symmetry.space_group_name_H-M   'P 1'
#
loop_
_entity.id
_entity.type
_entity.pdbx_description
1 polymer ?
#
loop_
_entity_poly.entity_id
_entity_poly.type
_entity_poly.pdbx_seq_one_letter_code
_entity_poly.pdbx_strand_id
1 'polypeptide(L)'
;MARAGLDPASVTEAGATLADELGLDRLSMGLVAERLGVKTPSLYKHVDGLADLTHRIAVLSATELGDALRDATQGRSDTDALAAAAQAMRRYVKEHPGRYAAGNAARTTGPDDPFVAASARVLTSLAAVLRGYRLDTSEEIHALRTLRSMLHGFATLEAAGGFQMETDVDDSFAWMIRFIDQGLRATVR
;
A
#
# COMPACT_ATOMS: atom_id res chain seq x y z
N MET A 1 -4.60 13.86 31.78
CA MET A 1 -4.99 13.20 30.52
C MET A 1 -5.17 11.71 30.80
N ALA A 2 -6.36 11.16 30.57
CA ALA A 2 -6.60 9.72 30.73
C ALA A 2 -5.70 8.98 29.75
N ARG A 3 -4.88 8.03 30.23
CA ARG A 3 -4.18 7.07 29.37
C ARG A 3 -5.26 6.29 28.63
N ALA A 4 -5.37 6.50 27.32
CA ALA A 4 -6.12 5.57 26.47
C ALA A 4 -5.57 4.18 26.76
N GLY A 5 -6.45 3.24 27.13
CA GLY A 5 -6.04 1.89 27.49
C GLY A 5 -5.31 1.26 26.29
N LEU A 6 -4.26 0.48 26.57
CA LEU A 6 -3.57 -0.30 25.54
C LEU A 6 -4.56 -1.29 24.92
N ASP A 7 -4.70 -1.29 23.62
CA ASP A 7 -5.55 -2.20 22.85
C ASP A 7 -4.81 -2.68 21.57
N PRO A 8 -5.34 -3.70 20.87
CA PRO A 8 -4.70 -4.22 19.65
C PRO A 8 -4.50 -3.15 18.57
N ALA A 9 -5.41 -2.19 18.43
CA ALA A 9 -5.32 -1.15 17.40
C ALA A 9 -4.20 -0.18 17.70
N SER A 10 -4.07 0.28 18.95
CA SER A 10 -3.00 1.18 19.37
C SER A 10 -1.61 0.54 19.27
N VAL A 11 -1.50 -0.77 19.56
CA VAL A 11 -0.26 -1.52 19.37
C VAL A 11 0.09 -1.64 17.90
N THR A 12 -0.89 -1.92 17.04
CA THR A 12 -0.70 -2.01 15.58
C THR A 12 -0.26 -0.67 15.01
N GLU A 13 -0.90 0.42 15.40
CA GLU A 13 -0.58 1.77 14.90
C GLU A 13 0.82 2.21 15.34
N ALA A 14 1.21 1.94 16.59
CA ALA A 14 2.56 2.22 17.06
C ALA A 14 3.62 1.42 16.28
N GLY A 15 3.33 0.14 15.99
CA GLY A 15 4.20 -0.70 15.17
C GLY A 15 4.28 -0.21 13.72
N ALA A 16 3.16 0.20 13.14
CA ALA A 16 3.07 0.74 11.80
C ALA A 16 3.88 2.04 11.65
N THR A 17 3.72 2.96 12.59
CA THR A 17 4.49 4.21 12.64
C THR A 17 5.99 3.95 12.76
N LEU A 18 6.40 3.03 13.64
CA LEU A 18 7.81 2.64 13.77
C LEU A 18 8.36 1.99 12.50
N ALA A 19 7.55 1.17 11.82
CA ALA A 19 7.94 0.58 10.55
C ALA A 19 8.16 1.67 9.47
N ASP A 20 7.32 2.70 9.42
CA ASP A 20 7.48 3.84 8.50
C ASP A 20 8.73 4.67 8.82
N GLU A 21 9.03 4.90 10.10
CA GLU A 21 10.18 5.70 10.54
C GLU A 21 11.53 4.98 10.38
N LEU A 22 11.58 3.68 10.71
CA LEU A 22 12.83 2.93 10.86
C LEU A 22 13.07 1.88 9.76
N GLY A 23 12.04 1.53 9.01
CA GLY A 23 11.97 0.37 8.13
C GLY A 23 11.42 -0.88 8.85
N LEU A 24 10.70 -1.71 8.08
CA LEU A 24 10.04 -2.91 8.60
C LEU A 24 11.03 -3.91 9.22
N ASP A 25 12.21 -4.05 8.63
CA ASP A 25 13.24 -4.98 9.08
C ASP A 25 13.81 -4.65 10.47
N ARG A 26 13.66 -3.40 10.91
CA ARG A 26 14.14 -2.94 12.23
C ARG A 26 13.04 -2.96 13.28
N LEU A 27 11.79 -3.28 12.89
CA LEU A 27 10.67 -3.36 13.82
C LEU A 27 10.90 -4.48 14.85
N SER A 28 10.68 -4.17 16.13
CA SER A 28 10.74 -5.15 17.21
C SER A 28 9.71 -4.87 18.30
N MET A 29 9.32 -5.91 19.04
CA MET A 29 8.38 -5.77 20.16
C MET A 29 8.95 -4.85 21.26
N GLY A 30 10.28 -4.80 21.42
CA GLY A 30 10.92 -3.89 22.36
C GLY A 30 10.74 -2.42 22.00
N LEU A 31 10.94 -2.06 20.72
CA LEU A 31 10.72 -0.69 20.22
C LEU A 31 9.26 -0.26 20.33
N VAL A 32 8.32 -1.17 20.06
CA VAL A 32 6.89 -0.87 20.22
C VAL A 32 6.52 -0.64 21.69
N ALA A 33 7.06 -1.46 22.59
CA ALA A 33 6.85 -1.28 24.04
C ALA A 33 7.42 0.06 24.53
N GLU A 34 8.60 0.42 24.08
CA GLU A 34 9.26 1.70 24.38
C GLU A 34 8.41 2.89 23.87
N ARG A 35 7.96 2.85 22.62
CA ARG A 35 7.09 3.87 22.02
C ARG A 35 5.80 4.08 22.81
N LEU A 36 5.22 3.00 23.32
CA LEU A 36 3.97 3.03 24.09
C LEU A 36 4.17 3.29 25.58
N GLY A 37 5.43 3.36 26.06
CA GLY A 37 5.75 3.57 27.47
C GLY A 37 5.32 2.42 28.37
N VAL A 38 5.34 1.19 27.86
CA VAL A 38 4.94 -0.03 28.58
C VAL A 38 6.09 -1.06 28.59
N LYS A 39 5.93 -2.12 29.39
CA LYS A 39 6.87 -3.26 29.34
C LYS A 39 6.46 -4.23 28.22
N THR A 40 7.44 -4.80 27.51
CA THR A 40 7.21 -5.75 26.41
C THR A 40 6.20 -6.87 26.74
N PRO A 41 6.20 -7.50 27.95
CA PRO A 41 5.18 -8.50 28.30
C PRO A 41 3.74 -8.01 28.25
N SER A 42 3.51 -6.70 28.38
CA SER A 42 2.16 -6.13 28.30
C SER A 42 1.58 -6.17 26.88
N LEU A 43 2.44 -6.16 25.85
CA LEU A 43 2.00 -6.22 24.45
C LEU A 43 1.43 -7.57 24.07
N TYR A 44 1.93 -8.67 24.67
CA TYR A 44 1.48 -10.04 24.36
C TYR A 44 0.03 -10.34 24.79
N LYS A 45 -0.61 -9.41 25.47
CA LYS A 45 -2.06 -9.46 25.74
C LYS A 45 -2.90 -8.99 24.55
N HIS A 46 -2.27 -8.34 23.58
CA HIS A 46 -2.91 -7.64 22.47
C HIS A 46 -2.49 -8.17 21.10
N VAL A 47 -1.27 -8.71 20.99
CA VAL A 47 -0.69 -9.27 19.76
C VAL A 47 0.16 -10.50 20.09
N ASP A 48 0.11 -11.52 19.22
CA ASP A 48 0.82 -12.79 19.40
C ASP A 48 2.28 -12.74 18.89
N GLY A 49 2.97 -11.64 19.23
CA GLY A 49 4.36 -11.42 18.85
C GLY A 49 4.54 -10.61 17.57
N LEU A 50 5.80 -10.53 17.10
CA LEU A 50 6.18 -9.68 15.99
C LEU A 50 5.53 -10.11 14.66
N ALA A 51 5.37 -11.41 14.44
CA ALA A 51 4.76 -11.92 13.21
C ALA A 51 3.27 -11.52 13.10
N ASP A 52 2.50 -11.67 14.19
CA ASP A 52 1.11 -11.22 14.25
C ASP A 52 1.01 -9.70 14.11
N LEU A 53 1.87 -8.94 14.79
CA LEU A 53 1.92 -7.49 14.67
C LEU A 53 2.20 -7.06 13.21
N THR A 54 3.20 -7.68 12.57
CA THR A 54 3.53 -7.39 11.16
C THR A 54 2.35 -7.71 10.22
N HIS A 55 1.65 -8.81 10.48
CA HIS A 55 0.47 -9.18 9.71
C HIS A 55 -0.68 -8.17 9.91
N ARG A 56 -0.92 -7.70 11.13
CA ARG A 56 -1.91 -6.63 11.42
C ARG A 56 -1.54 -5.32 10.73
N ILE A 57 -0.25 -4.96 10.69
CA ILE A 57 0.24 -3.80 9.93
C ILE A 57 -0.05 -3.98 8.43
N ALA A 58 0.12 -5.19 7.90
CA ALA A 58 -0.20 -5.47 6.50
C ALA A 58 -1.71 -5.31 6.19
N VAL A 59 -2.59 -5.78 7.09
CA VAL A 59 -4.04 -5.58 6.97
C VAL A 59 -4.39 -4.09 7.01
N LEU A 60 -3.81 -3.34 7.95
CA LEU A 60 -3.97 -1.90 8.05
C LEU A 60 -3.54 -1.21 6.75
N SER A 61 -2.34 -1.50 6.28
CA SER A 61 -1.78 -0.93 5.04
C SER A 61 -2.67 -1.20 3.82
N ALA A 62 -3.12 -2.44 3.65
CA ALA A 62 -3.98 -2.78 2.52
C ALA A 62 -5.35 -2.08 2.60
N THR A 63 -5.87 -1.89 3.82
CA THR A 63 -7.12 -1.16 4.06
C THR A 63 -6.96 0.32 3.69
N GLU A 64 -5.94 0.98 4.25
CA GLU A 64 -5.65 2.40 4.01
C GLU A 64 -5.38 2.69 2.53
N LEU A 65 -4.55 1.87 1.88
CA LEU A 65 -4.27 1.99 0.45
C LEU A 65 -5.53 1.77 -0.39
N GLY A 66 -6.35 0.77 -0.05
CA GLY A 66 -7.62 0.51 -0.73
C GLY A 66 -8.58 1.69 -0.63
N ASP A 67 -8.67 2.32 0.55
CA ASP A 67 -9.48 3.51 0.78
C ASP A 67 -8.93 4.73 0.03
N ALA A 68 -7.60 4.96 0.07
CA ALA A 68 -6.96 6.05 -0.66
C ALA A 68 -7.17 5.95 -2.17
N LEU A 69 -7.08 4.74 -2.74
CA LEU A 69 -7.34 4.51 -4.17
C LEU A 69 -8.81 4.75 -4.53
N ARG A 70 -9.74 4.21 -3.73
CA ARG A 70 -11.18 4.42 -3.94
C ARG A 70 -11.54 5.90 -3.93
N ASP A 71 -11.09 6.62 -2.90
CA ASP A 71 -11.42 8.03 -2.71
C ASP A 71 -10.82 8.89 -3.82
N ALA A 72 -9.58 8.59 -4.24
CA ALA A 72 -8.92 9.30 -5.34
C ALA A 72 -9.62 9.10 -6.69
N THR A 73 -10.21 7.92 -6.93
CA THR A 73 -10.83 7.59 -8.23
C THR A 73 -12.32 7.88 -8.30
N GLN A 74 -12.96 8.24 -7.19
CA GLN A 74 -14.39 8.51 -7.15
C GLN A 74 -14.78 9.63 -8.11
N GLY A 75 -15.77 9.35 -8.98
CA GLY A 75 -16.26 10.29 -9.98
C GLY A 75 -15.31 10.54 -11.17
N ARG A 76 -14.25 9.75 -11.30
CA ARG A 76 -13.27 9.83 -12.40
C ARG A 76 -13.34 8.61 -13.29
N SER A 77 -12.91 8.76 -14.53
CA SER A 77 -12.81 7.67 -15.53
C SER A 77 -11.54 7.79 -16.35
N ASP A 78 -11.22 6.73 -17.06
CA ASP A 78 -10.13 6.69 -18.06
C ASP A 78 -8.80 7.25 -17.55
N THR A 79 -8.18 8.12 -18.30
CA THR A 79 -6.89 8.76 -17.99
C THR A 79 -6.89 9.48 -16.64
N ASP A 80 -8.01 10.16 -16.28
CA ASP A 80 -8.11 10.89 -15.01
C ASP A 80 -8.15 9.95 -13.83
N ALA A 81 -8.86 8.82 -13.94
CA ALA A 81 -8.88 7.79 -12.90
C ALA A 81 -7.51 7.12 -12.76
N LEU A 82 -6.84 6.82 -13.88
CA LEU A 82 -5.49 6.26 -13.90
C LEU A 82 -4.50 7.20 -13.20
N ALA A 83 -4.47 8.47 -13.58
CA ALA A 83 -3.58 9.47 -12.97
C ALA A 83 -3.84 9.63 -11.47
N ALA A 84 -5.12 9.70 -11.06
CA ALA A 84 -5.51 9.86 -9.67
C ALA A 84 -5.11 8.64 -8.82
N ALA A 85 -5.36 7.41 -9.31
CA ALA A 85 -4.95 6.19 -8.64
C ALA A 85 -3.42 6.10 -8.50
N ALA A 86 -2.70 6.43 -9.57
CA ALA A 86 -1.24 6.42 -9.58
C ALA A 86 -0.66 7.39 -8.56
N GLN A 87 -1.17 8.62 -8.50
CA GLN A 87 -0.75 9.62 -7.52
C GLN A 87 -1.09 9.22 -6.07
N ALA A 88 -2.28 8.62 -5.85
CA ALA A 88 -2.66 8.14 -4.53
C ALA A 88 -1.73 7.04 -4.04
N MET A 89 -1.43 6.06 -4.89
CA MET A 89 -0.50 4.98 -4.54
C MET A 89 0.92 5.49 -4.29
N ARG A 90 1.45 6.36 -5.18
CA ARG A 90 2.77 6.97 -5.03
C ARG A 90 2.89 7.73 -3.70
N ARG A 91 1.89 8.55 -3.38
CA ARG A 91 1.84 9.30 -2.14
C ARG A 91 1.82 8.37 -0.93
N TYR A 92 0.95 7.36 -0.93
CA TYR A 92 0.86 6.40 0.17
C TYR A 92 2.20 5.68 0.42
N VAL A 93 2.87 5.22 -0.63
CA VAL A 93 4.17 4.54 -0.50
C VAL A 93 5.24 5.47 0.07
N LYS A 94 5.24 6.75 -0.31
CA LYS A 94 6.19 7.75 0.22
C LYS A 94 5.92 8.10 1.68
N GLU A 95 4.66 8.24 2.06
CA GLU A 95 4.25 8.59 3.42
C GLU A 95 4.33 7.40 4.38
N HIS A 96 4.11 6.17 3.87
CA HIS A 96 4.02 4.93 4.66
C HIS A 96 4.86 3.79 4.09
N PRO A 97 6.19 3.97 3.94
CA PRO A 97 7.03 2.97 3.29
C PRO A 97 7.10 1.65 4.06
N GLY A 98 7.09 1.69 5.39
CA GLY A 98 7.14 0.50 6.24
C GLY A 98 5.82 -0.26 6.25
N ARG A 99 4.68 0.43 6.35
CA ARG A 99 3.33 -0.16 6.20
C ARG A 99 3.19 -0.82 4.84
N TYR A 100 3.60 -0.12 3.78
CA TYR A 100 3.54 -0.64 2.42
C TYR A 100 4.42 -1.88 2.24
N ALA A 101 5.62 -1.88 2.82
CA ALA A 101 6.51 -3.05 2.82
C ALA A 101 5.86 -4.26 3.52
N ALA A 102 5.20 -4.05 4.66
CA ALA A 102 4.47 -5.11 5.36
C ALA A 102 3.33 -5.69 4.49
N GLY A 103 2.50 -4.82 3.87
CA GLY A 103 1.42 -5.23 2.96
C GLY A 103 1.93 -6.02 1.75
N ASN A 104 3.09 -5.65 1.23
CA ASN A 104 3.69 -6.31 0.06
C ASN A 104 4.34 -7.67 0.37
N ALA A 105 4.89 -7.81 1.58
CA ALA A 105 5.51 -9.05 2.06
C ALA A 105 4.48 -10.06 2.59
N ALA A 106 3.28 -9.61 2.97
CA ALA A 106 2.27 -10.45 3.60
C ALA A 106 1.86 -11.65 2.74
N ARG A 107 1.57 -12.75 3.41
CA ARG A 107 0.97 -13.95 2.83
C ARG A 107 -0.31 -14.24 3.59
N THR A 108 -1.34 -14.69 2.89
CA THR A 108 -2.60 -15.12 3.50
C THR A 108 -2.40 -16.38 4.31
N THR A 109 -3.02 -16.42 5.49
CA THR A 109 -2.98 -17.58 6.40
C THR A 109 -4.17 -18.52 6.21
N GLY A 110 -5.17 -18.11 5.43
CA GLY A 110 -6.37 -18.89 5.12
C GLY A 110 -7.45 -18.03 4.47
N PRO A 111 -8.60 -18.62 4.12
CA PRO A 111 -9.69 -17.90 3.44
C PRO A 111 -10.33 -16.83 4.34
N ASP A 112 -10.32 -17.01 5.64
CA ASP A 112 -10.91 -16.07 6.63
C ASP A 112 -9.91 -15.01 7.11
N ASP A 113 -8.71 -14.98 6.54
CA ASP A 113 -7.70 -13.99 6.89
C ASP A 113 -8.18 -12.58 6.51
N PRO A 114 -8.21 -11.62 7.45
CA PRO A 114 -8.59 -10.24 7.17
C PRO A 114 -7.80 -9.60 6.02
N PHE A 115 -6.57 -10.04 5.78
CA PHE A 115 -5.73 -9.56 4.68
C PHE A 115 -6.31 -9.90 3.30
N VAL A 116 -7.08 -10.98 3.17
CA VAL A 116 -7.76 -11.35 1.91
C VAL A 116 -8.72 -10.25 1.49
N ALA A 117 -9.61 -9.84 2.39
CA ALA A 117 -10.59 -8.79 2.11
C ALA A 117 -9.92 -7.42 1.89
N ALA A 118 -8.93 -7.07 2.71
CA ALA A 118 -8.22 -5.80 2.61
C ALA A 118 -7.45 -5.70 1.27
N SER A 119 -6.69 -6.72 0.89
CA SER A 119 -5.94 -6.74 -0.37
C SER A 119 -6.85 -6.79 -1.60
N ALA A 120 -8.01 -7.47 -1.51
CA ALA A 120 -9.01 -7.49 -2.58
C ALA A 120 -9.55 -6.08 -2.89
N ARG A 121 -9.69 -5.21 -1.89
CA ARG A 121 -10.14 -3.81 -2.09
C ARG A 121 -9.15 -3.02 -2.94
N VAL A 122 -7.85 -3.18 -2.71
CA VAL A 122 -6.79 -2.56 -3.53
C VAL A 122 -6.91 -3.01 -4.98
N LEU A 123 -7.00 -4.33 -5.20
CA LEU A 123 -7.12 -4.90 -6.55
C LEU A 123 -8.41 -4.46 -7.25
N THR A 124 -9.54 -4.41 -6.52
CA THR A 124 -10.83 -3.96 -7.05
C THR A 124 -10.78 -2.49 -7.48
N SER A 125 -10.11 -1.63 -6.71
CA SER A 125 -9.95 -0.21 -7.06
C SER A 125 -9.10 -0.04 -8.32
N LEU A 126 -7.99 -0.77 -8.46
CA LEU A 126 -7.17 -0.74 -9.68
C LEU A 126 -7.90 -1.34 -10.90
N ALA A 127 -8.64 -2.44 -10.71
CA ALA A 127 -9.46 -3.01 -11.76
C ALA A 127 -10.58 -2.06 -12.22
N ALA A 128 -11.15 -1.26 -11.29
CA ALA A 128 -12.15 -0.25 -11.63
C ALA A 128 -11.59 0.83 -12.57
N VAL A 129 -10.33 1.25 -12.39
CA VAL A 129 -9.63 2.16 -13.30
C VAL A 129 -9.55 1.56 -14.71
N LEU A 130 -9.22 0.26 -14.81
CA LEU A 130 -9.05 -0.42 -16.10
C LEU A 130 -10.37 -0.59 -16.87
N ARG A 131 -11.53 -0.62 -16.20
CA ARG A 131 -12.84 -0.72 -16.88
C ARG A 131 -13.10 0.41 -17.89
N GLY A 132 -12.58 1.61 -17.64
CA GLY A 132 -12.66 2.74 -18.57
C GLY A 132 -12.01 2.45 -19.93
N TYR A 133 -10.99 1.60 -19.94
CA TYR A 133 -10.28 1.24 -21.17
C TYR A 133 -10.96 0.17 -22.03
N ARG A 134 -11.99 -0.53 -21.51
CA ARG A 134 -12.77 -1.53 -22.25
C ARG A 134 -11.89 -2.65 -22.84
N LEU A 135 -10.94 -3.13 -22.06
CA LEU A 135 -10.05 -4.22 -22.45
C LEU A 135 -10.82 -5.52 -22.66
N ASP A 136 -10.34 -6.39 -23.53
CA ASP A 136 -10.84 -7.75 -23.63
C ASP A 136 -10.60 -8.50 -22.32
N THR A 137 -11.52 -9.39 -21.93
CA THR A 137 -11.44 -10.15 -20.67
C THR A 137 -10.13 -10.94 -20.52
N SER A 138 -9.56 -11.41 -21.64
CA SER A 138 -8.26 -12.08 -21.64
C SER A 138 -7.09 -11.15 -21.27
N GLU A 139 -7.23 -9.85 -21.47
CA GLU A 139 -6.19 -8.85 -21.22
C GLU A 139 -6.30 -8.21 -19.84
N GLU A 140 -7.46 -8.26 -19.18
CA GLU A 140 -7.70 -7.55 -17.91
C GLU A 140 -6.68 -7.91 -16.81
N ILE A 141 -6.37 -9.21 -16.64
CA ILE A 141 -5.42 -9.66 -15.62
C ILE A 141 -3.99 -9.20 -15.97
N HIS A 142 -3.63 -9.22 -17.24
CA HIS A 142 -2.31 -8.76 -17.69
C HIS A 142 -2.16 -7.26 -17.49
N ALA A 143 -3.17 -6.47 -17.84
CA ALA A 143 -3.20 -5.03 -17.62
C ALA A 143 -3.14 -4.68 -16.13
N LEU A 144 -3.91 -5.37 -15.26
CA LEU A 144 -3.89 -5.15 -13.81
C LEU A 144 -2.51 -5.45 -13.21
N ARG A 145 -1.88 -6.55 -13.60
CA ARG A 145 -0.53 -6.91 -13.15
C ARG A 145 0.50 -5.89 -13.62
N THR A 146 0.44 -5.48 -14.89
CA THR A 146 1.34 -4.48 -15.46
C THR A 146 1.20 -3.14 -14.74
N LEU A 147 -0.04 -2.64 -14.60
CA LEU A 147 -0.32 -1.40 -13.89
C LEU A 147 0.25 -1.44 -12.46
N ARG A 148 -0.10 -2.48 -11.70
CA ARG A 148 0.39 -2.65 -10.33
C ARG A 148 1.92 -2.69 -10.27
N SER A 149 2.56 -3.43 -11.17
CA SER A 149 4.03 -3.59 -11.18
C SER A 149 4.73 -2.27 -11.49
N MET A 150 4.24 -1.49 -12.45
CA MET A 150 4.84 -0.20 -12.80
C MET A 150 4.67 0.83 -11.67
N LEU A 151 3.49 0.94 -11.10
CA LEU A 151 3.22 1.86 -9.98
C LEU A 151 4.03 1.47 -8.74
N HIS A 152 4.04 0.18 -8.39
CA HIS A 152 4.84 -0.35 -7.29
C HIS A 152 6.33 -0.08 -7.49
N GLY A 153 6.87 -0.46 -8.65
CA GLY A 153 8.30 -0.30 -8.93
C GLY A 153 8.75 1.16 -8.86
N PHE A 154 7.98 2.06 -9.48
CA PHE A 154 8.31 3.49 -9.44
C PHE A 154 8.27 4.04 -8.01
N ALA A 155 7.17 3.83 -7.28
CA ALA A 155 6.97 4.39 -5.95
C ALA A 155 7.99 3.84 -4.92
N THR A 156 8.33 2.55 -5.00
CA THR A 156 9.32 1.94 -4.09
C THR A 156 10.74 2.39 -4.40
N LEU A 157 11.11 2.53 -5.68
CA LEU A 157 12.42 3.09 -6.07
C LEU A 157 12.55 4.54 -5.61
N GLU A 158 11.51 5.34 -5.79
CA GLU A 158 11.51 6.73 -5.33
C GLU A 158 11.62 6.82 -3.81
N ALA A 159 10.83 6.06 -3.05
CA ALA A 159 10.88 6.05 -1.58
C ALA A 159 12.25 5.59 -1.05
N ALA A 160 12.95 4.72 -1.77
CA ALA A 160 14.29 4.27 -1.44
C ALA A 160 15.41 5.23 -1.92
N GLY A 161 15.07 6.38 -2.54
CA GLY A 161 16.07 7.30 -3.10
C GLY A 161 16.80 6.74 -4.33
N GLY A 162 16.18 5.81 -5.06
CA GLY A 162 16.78 5.10 -6.20
C GLY A 162 16.93 5.93 -7.47
N PHE A 163 16.25 7.08 -7.57
CA PHE A 163 16.37 7.99 -8.73
C PHE A 163 17.42 9.05 -8.46
N GLN A 164 18.62 8.87 -9.03
CA GLN A 164 19.78 9.74 -8.76
C GLN A 164 20.24 10.58 -9.97
N MET A 165 19.55 10.46 -11.12
CA MET A 165 19.81 11.30 -12.27
C MET A 165 19.15 12.68 -12.10
N GLU A 166 19.70 13.72 -12.73
CA GLU A 166 19.25 15.11 -12.58
C GLU A 166 17.84 15.40 -13.14
N THR A 167 17.25 14.46 -13.88
CA THR A 167 15.87 14.60 -14.41
C THR A 167 14.85 14.61 -13.27
N ASP A 168 13.89 15.52 -13.35
CA ASP A 168 12.80 15.61 -12.38
C ASP A 168 12.01 14.31 -12.28
N VAL A 169 11.82 13.83 -11.05
CA VAL A 169 11.12 12.57 -10.77
C VAL A 169 9.62 12.69 -11.04
N ASP A 170 9.02 13.87 -10.83
CA ASP A 170 7.61 14.13 -11.11
C ASP A 170 7.34 14.09 -12.62
N ASP A 171 8.26 14.66 -13.45
CA ASP A 171 8.19 14.56 -14.90
C ASP A 171 8.30 13.11 -15.38
N SER A 172 9.19 12.32 -14.78
CA SER A 172 9.37 10.91 -15.07
C SER A 172 8.12 10.10 -14.68
N PHE A 173 7.51 10.41 -13.54
CA PHE A 173 6.26 9.79 -13.12
C PHE A 173 5.10 10.13 -14.07
N ALA A 174 4.95 11.39 -14.45
CA ALA A 174 3.96 11.82 -15.41
C ALA A 174 4.17 11.16 -16.80
N TRP A 175 5.43 11.00 -17.21
CA TRP A 175 5.75 10.27 -18.44
C TRP A 175 5.32 8.81 -18.37
N MET A 176 5.61 8.12 -17.25
CA MET A 176 5.18 6.74 -17.04
C MET A 176 3.65 6.60 -17.12
N ILE A 177 2.89 7.52 -16.52
CA ILE A 177 1.41 7.48 -16.57
C ILE A 177 0.92 7.64 -18.02
N ARG A 178 1.49 8.57 -18.80
CA ARG A 178 1.15 8.71 -20.23
C ARG A 178 1.48 7.45 -21.03
N PHE A 179 2.62 6.82 -20.74
CA PHE A 179 3.02 5.57 -21.38
C PHE A 179 2.03 4.42 -21.09
N ILE A 180 1.59 4.29 -19.84
CA ILE A 180 0.57 3.30 -19.44
C ILE A 180 -0.76 3.58 -20.16
N ASP A 181 -1.24 4.83 -20.14
CA ASP A 181 -2.49 5.24 -20.80
C ASP A 181 -2.48 4.90 -22.30
N GLN A 182 -1.41 5.27 -22.99
CA GLN A 182 -1.24 4.98 -24.42
C GLN A 182 -1.20 3.47 -24.69
N GLY A 183 -0.47 2.71 -23.85
CA GLY A 183 -0.38 1.26 -23.97
C GLY A 183 -1.74 0.58 -23.80
N LEU A 184 -2.50 0.99 -22.77
CA LEU A 184 -3.85 0.47 -22.51
C LEU A 184 -4.82 0.77 -23.68
N ARG A 185 -4.76 1.99 -24.23
CA ARG A 185 -5.59 2.37 -25.39
C ARG A 185 -5.23 1.61 -26.66
N ALA A 186 -3.94 1.31 -26.87
CA ALA A 186 -3.46 0.57 -28.03
C ALA A 186 -3.82 -0.92 -27.98
N THR A 187 -4.13 -1.48 -26.80
CA THR A 187 -4.53 -2.88 -26.61
C THR A 187 -5.99 -3.12 -27.00
N VAL A 188 -6.82 -2.08 -27.05
CA VAL A 188 -8.23 -2.15 -27.47
C VAL A 188 -8.28 -2.28 -29.00
N ARG A 189 -8.90 -3.37 -29.49
CA ARG A 189 -9.13 -3.63 -30.93
C ARG A 189 -10.49 -3.16 -31.40
#